data_363a0bfa44ae6d77793f2cc3f6c30807
#
_entry.id   363a0bfa44ae6d77793f2cc3f6c30807
#
_cell.length_a   1.000
_cell.length_b   1.000
_cell.length_c   1.000
_cell.angle_alpha   90.00
_cell.angle_beta   90.00
_cell.angle_gamma   90.00
#
_symmetry.space_group_name_H-M   'P 1'
#
loop_
_entity.id
_entity.type
_entity.pdbx_description
1 polymer ?
#
loop_
_entity_poly.entity_id
_entity_poly.type
_entity_poly.pdbx_seq_one_letter_code
_entity_poly.pdbx_strand_id
1 'polypeptide(L)'
;MCIRDRSHRDLCIRRALVLPIRHALLGQGDLSGINEVLSHPQALAQCSGWLAKHVPQALQLPTSSTAEAARLVVGSHFRAAIASRVAGIEHGLEELAYPVNDVAGNCTRFLLLKRGERRDQGSVASVAFSLHRNAPGALLEALSCLAERGLNMSRIESRPSKREFGEYVFFVDVDLPSNQPDAL
;
A
#
# COMPACT_ATOMS: atom_id res chain seq x y z
N MET A 1 -3.41 3.04 0.41
CA MET A 1 -3.88 4.41 0.66
C MET A 1 -5.31 4.51 0.17
N CYS A 2 -6.23 4.75 1.07
CA CYS A 2 -7.64 4.91 0.71
C CYS A 2 -7.83 6.36 0.23
N ILE A 3 -7.92 6.59 -1.08
CA ILE A 3 -8.34 7.90 -1.60
C ILE A 3 -9.86 7.98 -1.34
N ARG A 4 -10.21 8.37 -0.12
CA ARG A 4 -11.63 8.51 0.29
C ARG A 4 -12.30 9.74 -0.30
N ASP A 5 -11.53 10.70 -0.79
CA ASP A 5 -12.04 12.03 -1.12
C ASP A 5 -11.53 12.49 -2.48
N ARG A 6 -12.26 12.07 -3.53
CA ARG A 6 -12.15 12.66 -4.88
C ARG A 6 -13.26 13.70 -5.15
N SER A 7 -13.97 14.15 -4.12
CA SER A 7 -14.95 15.22 -4.23
C SER A 7 -14.30 16.59 -4.50
N HIS A 8 -13.00 16.73 -4.22
CA HIS A 8 -12.25 17.94 -4.54
C HIS A 8 -11.76 17.92 -5.98
N ARG A 9 -12.53 18.54 -6.87
CA ARG A 9 -12.24 18.69 -8.30
C ARG A 9 -10.96 19.52 -8.59
N ASP A 10 -10.43 20.19 -7.57
CA ASP A 10 -9.26 21.06 -7.63
C ASP A 10 -7.95 20.37 -7.22
N LEU A 11 -7.99 19.07 -6.86
CA LEU A 11 -6.78 18.33 -6.49
C LEU A 11 -6.15 17.65 -7.71
N CYS A 12 -4.86 17.91 -7.91
CA CYS A 12 -4.06 17.33 -8.97
C CYS A 12 -2.93 16.47 -8.40
N ILE A 13 -2.69 15.32 -9.02
CA ILE A 13 -1.52 14.48 -8.71
C ILE A 13 -0.28 15.18 -9.28
N ARG A 14 0.71 15.44 -8.44
CA ARG A 14 1.96 16.08 -8.84
C ARG A 14 3.11 15.08 -8.98
N ARG A 15 3.10 14.06 -8.13
CA ARG A 15 4.15 13.03 -8.12
C ARG A 15 3.63 11.74 -7.47
N ALA A 16 4.14 10.62 -7.95
CA ALA A 16 4.04 9.34 -7.28
C ALA A 16 5.40 9.02 -6.65
N LEU A 17 5.39 8.52 -5.41
CA LEU A 17 6.54 8.00 -4.69
C LEU A 17 6.27 6.54 -4.36
N VAL A 18 7.20 5.67 -4.71
CA VAL A 18 7.13 4.24 -4.37
C VAL A 18 8.15 3.97 -3.27
N LEU A 19 7.67 3.56 -2.10
CA LEU A 19 8.52 3.24 -0.96
C LEU A 19 8.51 1.73 -0.74
N PRO A 20 9.68 1.07 -0.72
CA PRO A 20 9.80 -0.31 -0.31
C PRO A 20 9.36 -0.47 1.15
N ILE A 21 8.51 -1.45 1.43
CA ILE A 21 8.08 -1.78 2.78
C ILE A 21 8.93 -2.93 3.27
N ARG A 22 9.78 -2.66 4.22
CA ARG A 22 10.64 -3.63 4.88
C ARG A 22 10.40 -3.56 6.37
N HIS A 23 10.06 -4.69 6.97
CA HIS A 23 9.83 -4.80 8.40
C HIS A 23 11.09 -5.28 9.10
N ALA A 24 11.31 -4.73 10.30
CA ALA A 24 12.28 -5.22 11.27
C ALA A 24 11.57 -5.91 12.42
N LEU A 25 12.21 -6.88 13.04
CA LEU A 25 11.86 -7.35 14.37
C LEU A 25 12.65 -6.51 15.38
N LEU A 26 11.92 -5.82 16.24
CA LEU A 26 12.43 -4.83 17.18
C LEU A 26 12.12 -5.26 18.62
N GLY A 27 13.08 -5.13 19.53
CA GLY A 27 12.90 -5.51 20.94
C GLY A 27 14.04 -5.05 21.84
N GLN A 28 14.06 -5.54 23.08
CA GLN A 28 15.09 -5.24 24.08
C GLN A 28 15.62 -6.51 24.74
N GLY A 29 15.61 -7.62 24.04
CA GLY A 29 16.07 -8.92 24.54
C GLY A 29 16.69 -9.76 23.43
N ASP A 30 17.15 -10.93 23.77
CA ASP A 30 17.68 -11.89 22.81
C ASP A 30 16.54 -12.55 22.02
N LEU A 31 16.81 -12.85 20.74
CA LEU A 31 15.84 -13.48 19.86
C LEU A 31 15.27 -14.79 20.42
N SER A 32 16.11 -15.57 21.13
CA SER A 32 15.73 -16.83 21.77
C SER A 32 14.77 -16.67 22.95
N GLY A 33 14.75 -15.48 23.58
CA GLY A 33 13.87 -15.15 24.72
C GLY A 33 12.52 -14.57 24.30
N ILE A 34 12.31 -14.31 23.00
CA ILE A 34 11.07 -13.72 22.52
C ILE A 34 9.94 -14.76 22.51
N ASN A 35 8.89 -14.50 23.29
CA ASN A 35 7.69 -15.33 23.42
C ASN A 35 6.43 -14.68 22.87
N GLU A 36 6.46 -13.37 22.60
CA GLU A 36 5.35 -12.62 22.02
C GLU A 36 5.86 -11.67 20.92
N VAL A 37 5.20 -11.71 19.77
CA VAL A 37 5.47 -10.78 18.67
C VAL A 37 4.21 -9.99 18.35
N LEU A 38 4.31 -8.67 18.49
CA LEU A 38 3.21 -7.73 18.31
C LEU A 38 3.33 -7.01 16.96
N SER A 39 2.24 -6.89 16.23
CA SER A 39 2.13 -5.97 15.10
C SER A 39 0.70 -5.83 14.56
N HIS A 40 0.53 -4.96 13.55
CA HIS A 40 -0.69 -4.95 12.76
C HIS A 40 -0.89 -6.30 12.04
N PRO A 41 -2.12 -6.84 11.95
CA PRO A 41 -2.38 -8.16 11.34
C PRO A 41 -1.75 -8.35 9.96
N GLN A 42 -1.78 -7.31 9.11
CA GLN A 42 -1.18 -7.37 7.78
C GLN A 42 0.35 -7.55 7.83
N ALA A 43 1.03 -6.91 8.77
CA ALA A 43 2.48 -7.05 8.93
C ALA A 43 2.86 -8.42 9.50
N LEU A 44 2.08 -8.95 10.45
CA LEU A 44 2.24 -10.32 10.94
C LEU A 44 2.11 -11.34 9.81
N ALA A 45 1.07 -11.19 8.97
CA ALA A 45 0.85 -12.07 7.81
C ALA A 45 2.00 -11.99 6.79
N GLN A 46 2.60 -10.81 6.58
CA GLN A 46 3.72 -10.61 5.66
C GLN A 46 5.05 -11.17 6.17
N CYS A 47 5.13 -11.56 7.42
CA CYS A 47 6.33 -12.07 8.09
C CYS A 47 6.11 -13.45 8.70
N SER A 48 4.97 -14.11 8.43
CA SER A 48 4.56 -15.35 9.08
C SER A 48 5.52 -16.51 8.86
N GLY A 49 6.07 -16.65 7.65
CA GLY A 49 7.05 -17.67 7.31
C GLY A 49 8.39 -17.43 8.02
N TRP A 50 8.83 -16.17 8.07
CA TRP A 50 10.04 -15.81 8.81
C TRP A 50 9.88 -16.08 10.31
N LEU A 51 8.73 -15.68 10.90
CA LEU A 51 8.44 -15.92 12.31
C LEU A 51 8.42 -17.41 12.65
N ALA A 52 7.71 -18.22 11.86
CA ALA A 52 7.63 -19.66 12.06
C ALA A 52 9.00 -20.36 12.04
N LYS A 53 9.96 -19.82 11.28
CA LYS A 53 11.30 -20.37 11.16
C LYS A 53 12.23 -19.94 12.30
N HIS A 54 12.14 -18.69 12.77
CA HIS A 54 13.15 -18.10 13.66
C HIS A 54 12.68 -17.94 15.11
N VAL A 55 11.37 -17.78 15.34
CA VAL A 55 10.74 -17.66 16.67
C VAL A 55 9.44 -18.47 16.73
N PRO A 56 9.49 -19.80 16.45
CA PRO A 56 8.29 -20.64 16.35
C PRO A 56 7.48 -20.71 17.66
N GLN A 57 8.11 -20.43 18.79
CA GLN A 57 7.49 -20.40 20.12
C GLN A 57 6.69 -19.15 20.39
N ALA A 58 6.90 -18.07 19.61
CA ALA A 58 6.32 -16.78 19.91
C ALA A 58 4.85 -16.67 19.49
N LEU A 59 4.00 -16.21 20.40
CA LEU A 59 2.61 -15.88 20.13
C LEU A 59 2.53 -14.59 19.33
N GLN A 60 1.76 -14.60 18.24
CA GLN A 60 1.52 -13.42 17.41
C GLN A 60 0.31 -12.65 17.94
N LEU A 61 0.52 -11.43 18.41
CA LEU A 61 -0.51 -10.60 19.04
C LEU A 61 -0.84 -9.38 18.15
N PRO A 62 -2.09 -9.25 17.68
CA PRO A 62 -2.48 -8.15 16.82
C PRO A 62 -2.57 -6.83 17.59
N THR A 63 -2.14 -5.73 16.96
CA THR A 63 -2.26 -4.36 17.41
C THR A 63 -2.90 -3.49 16.33
N SER A 64 -3.32 -2.27 16.66
CA SER A 64 -3.98 -1.36 15.72
C SER A 64 -3.02 -0.82 14.65
N SER A 65 -1.70 -0.81 14.92
CA SER A 65 -0.65 -0.38 13.98
C SER A 65 0.71 -0.93 14.35
N THR A 66 1.63 -0.95 13.38
CA THR A 66 3.03 -1.34 13.62
C THR A 66 3.74 -0.38 14.58
N ALA A 67 3.40 0.91 14.57
CA ALA A 67 3.94 1.91 15.48
C ALA A 67 3.45 1.68 16.92
N GLU A 68 2.18 1.33 17.10
CA GLU A 68 1.66 0.95 18.42
C GLU A 68 2.37 -0.28 18.96
N ALA A 69 2.61 -1.29 18.13
CA ALA A 69 3.37 -2.48 18.53
C ALA A 69 4.74 -2.11 19.06
N ALA A 70 5.49 -1.25 18.35
CA ALA A 70 6.81 -0.78 18.80
C ALA A 70 6.72 -0.10 20.17
N ARG A 71 5.71 0.74 20.40
CA ARG A 71 5.51 1.40 21.69
C ARG A 71 5.21 0.40 22.82
N LEU A 72 4.43 -0.65 22.57
CA LEU A 72 3.97 -1.61 23.58
C LEU A 72 5.07 -2.59 24.04
N VAL A 73 6.15 -2.74 23.29
CA VAL A 73 7.26 -3.67 23.64
C VAL A 73 8.39 -2.98 24.38
N VAL A 74 8.34 -1.67 24.56
CA VAL A 74 9.35 -0.93 25.33
C VAL A 74 9.38 -1.43 26.78
N GLY A 75 10.58 -1.71 27.29
CA GLY A 75 10.78 -2.23 28.65
C GLY A 75 10.51 -3.73 28.80
N SER A 76 10.21 -4.45 27.72
CA SER A 76 9.99 -5.89 27.75
C SER A 76 11.16 -6.66 27.15
N HIS A 77 11.68 -7.68 27.84
CA HIS A 77 12.72 -8.56 27.34
C HIS A 77 12.19 -9.82 26.65
N PHE A 78 10.88 -10.07 26.69
CA PHE A 78 10.26 -11.27 26.08
C PHE A 78 9.27 -10.91 24.96
N ARG A 79 9.07 -9.62 24.69
CA ARG A 79 8.23 -9.10 23.60
C ARG A 79 9.06 -8.47 22.49
N ALA A 80 8.67 -8.70 21.27
CA ALA A 80 9.20 -7.99 20.10
C ALA A 80 8.07 -7.41 19.25
N ALA A 81 8.38 -6.38 18.49
CA ALA A 81 7.47 -5.76 17.54
C ALA A 81 7.95 -5.94 16.10
N ILE A 82 7.04 -6.23 15.18
CA ILE A 82 7.31 -6.05 13.76
C ILE A 82 6.91 -4.62 13.37
N ALA A 83 7.91 -3.81 13.02
CA ALA A 83 7.69 -2.42 12.63
C ALA A 83 8.77 -1.91 11.66
N SER A 84 8.73 -0.62 11.33
CA SER A 84 9.81 0.02 10.57
C SER A 84 11.03 0.26 11.45
N ARG A 85 12.24 0.30 10.86
CA ARG A 85 13.47 0.67 11.58
C ARG A 85 13.38 2.03 12.25
N VAL A 86 12.64 2.97 11.62
CA VAL A 86 12.40 4.31 12.18
C VAL A 86 11.68 4.22 13.52
N ALA A 87 10.65 3.36 13.63
CA ALA A 87 9.96 3.17 14.90
C ALA A 87 10.89 2.58 15.99
N GLY A 88 11.85 1.74 15.60
CA GLY A 88 12.88 1.25 16.53
C GLY A 88 13.73 2.39 17.10
N ILE A 89 14.20 3.28 16.24
CA ILE A 89 14.99 4.47 16.66
C ILE A 89 14.17 5.38 17.57
N GLU A 90 12.92 5.67 17.21
CA GLU A 90 12.04 6.55 17.98
C GLU A 90 11.74 6.03 19.41
N HIS A 91 11.69 4.72 19.57
CA HIS A 91 11.35 4.07 20.85
C HIS A 91 12.54 3.45 21.58
N GLY A 92 13.77 3.63 21.08
CA GLY A 92 14.97 3.08 21.71
C GLY A 92 14.99 1.55 21.71
N LEU A 93 14.41 0.91 20.70
CA LEU A 93 14.40 -0.54 20.53
C LEU A 93 15.59 -0.98 19.68
N GLU A 94 16.12 -2.15 20.00
CA GLU A 94 17.16 -2.80 19.22
C GLU A 94 16.57 -3.53 18.01
N GLU A 95 17.33 -3.58 16.91
CA GLU A 95 16.98 -4.35 15.73
C GLU A 95 17.45 -5.81 15.92
N LEU A 96 16.52 -6.69 16.27
CA LEU A 96 16.84 -8.12 16.48
C LEU A 96 17.01 -8.86 15.15
N ALA A 97 16.30 -8.46 14.11
CA ALA A 97 16.44 -8.98 12.76
C ALA A 97 15.89 -8.01 11.69
N TYR A 98 16.50 -8.02 10.48
CA TYR A 98 16.09 -7.23 9.34
C TYR A 98 16.67 -7.76 8.01
N PRO A 99 15.91 -7.76 6.91
CA PRO A 99 14.45 -7.65 6.87
C PRO A 99 13.77 -8.96 7.29
N VAL A 100 12.56 -8.87 7.85
CA VAL A 100 11.80 -10.05 8.28
C VAL A 100 10.59 -10.36 7.38
N ASN A 101 10.45 -9.68 6.26
CA ASN A 101 9.40 -9.94 5.27
C ASN A 101 9.63 -11.26 4.55
N ASP A 102 8.57 -12.06 4.36
CA ASP A 102 8.61 -13.31 3.60
C ASP A 102 8.83 -13.08 2.11
N VAL A 103 8.26 -12.00 1.57
CA VAL A 103 8.33 -11.66 0.15
C VAL A 103 9.08 -10.35 -0.05
N ALA A 104 10.10 -10.40 -0.89
CA ALA A 104 10.80 -9.21 -1.36
C ALA A 104 9.93 -8.43 -2.36
N GLY A 105 10.06 -7.09 -2.36
CA GLY A 105 9.37 -6.25 -3.35
C GLY A 105 8.04 -5.67 -2.91
N ASN A 106 7.62 -5.89 -1.66
CA ASN A 106 6.47 -5.18 -1.11
C ASN A 106 6.71 -3.67 -1.11
N CYS A 107 5.83 -2.92 -1.77
CA CYS A 107 5.96 -1.48 -1.93
C CYS A 107 4.62 -0.78 -1.69
N THR A 108 4.69 0.42 -1.13
CA THR A 108 3.53 1.32 -1.05
C THR A 108 3.76 2.52 -1.96
N ARG A 109 2.78 2.79 -2.84
CA ARG A 109 2.77 3.98 -3.68
C ARG A 109 2.03 5.11 -2.97
N PHE A 110 2.70 6.23 -2.77
CA PHE A 110 2.15 7.47 -2.25
C PHE A 110 1.98 8.47 -3.39
N LEU A 111 0.90 9.24 -3.34
CA LEU A 111 0.62 10.31 -4.30
C LEU A 111 0.75 11.65 -3.61
N LEU A 112 1.61 12.52 -4.14
CA LEU A 112 1.67 13.92 -3.75
C LEU A 112 0.56 14.67 -4.49
N LEU A 113 -0.37 15.20 -3.73
CA LEU A 113 -1.50 15.98 -4.26
C LEU A 113 -1.27 17.48 -3.98
N LYS A 114 -1.66 18.33 -4.93
CA LYS A 114 -1.66 19.79 -4.78
C LYS A 114 -2.97 20.35 -5.36
N ARG A 115 -3.49 21.41 -4.76
CA ARG A 115 -4.56 22.21 -5.35
C ARG A 115 -4.04 23.01 -6.54
N GLY A 116 -4.85 23.16 -7.56
CA GLY A 116 -4.58 23.93 -8.75
C GLY A 116 -4.82 23.16 -10.04
N GLU A 117 -4.40 23.75 -11.15
CA GLU A 117 -4.61 23.22 -12.49
C GLU A 117 -3.86 21.90 -12.73
N ARG A 118 -4.45 21.06 -13.57
CA ARG A 118 -3.79 19.84 -14.06
C ARG A 118 -2.54 20.21 -14.83
N ARG A 119 -1.56 19.31 -14.78
CA ARG A 119 -0.42 19.37 -15.71
C ARG A 119 -0.72 18.41 -16.85
N ASP A 120 -0.57 18.88 -18.06
CA ASP A 120 -0.71 18.06 -19.28
C ASP A 120 0.59 17.31 -19.63
N GLN A 121 1.54 17.27 -18.71
CA GLN A 121 2.82 16.60 -18.86
C GLN A 121 3.03 15.56 -17.76
N GLY A 122 3.34 14.33 -18.15
CA GLY A 122 3.61 13.23 -17.25
C GLY A 122 3.76 11.91 -18.03
N SER A 123 4.31 10.91 -17.38
CA SER A 123 4.44 9.55 -17.94
C SER A 123 3.26 8.64 -17.60
N VAL A 124 2.34 9.10 -16.75
CA VAL A 124 1.17 8.32 -16.32
C VAL A 124 -0.03 9.23 -16.16
N ALA A 125 -1.14 8.84 -16.75
CA ALA A 125 -2.45 9.45 -16.52
C ALA A 125 -3.29 8.58 -15.60
N SER A 126 -3.96 9.21 -14.62
CA SER A 126 -4.94 8.53 -13.77
C SER A 126 -6.35 8.95 -14.16
N VAL A 127 -7.13 8.02 -14.65
CA VAL A 127 -8.50 8.21 -15.13
C VAL A 127 -9.49 7.54 -14.19
N ALA A 128 -10.62 8.20 -13.94
CA ALA A 128 -11.74 7.61 -13.21
C ALA A 128 -13.00 7.70 -14.09
N PHE A 129 -13.69 6.57 -14.23
CA PHE A 129 -14.93 6.51 -15.01
C PHE A 129 -15.94 5.55 -14.37
N SER A 130 -17.20 5.73 -14.69
CA SER A 130 -18.29 4.80 -14.41
C SER A 130 -18.89 4.32 -15.75
N LEU A 131 -19.48 3.12 -15.72
CA LEU A 131 -20.15 2.55 -16.89
C LEU A 131 -21.60 3.07 -16.95
N HIS A 132 -22.09 3.35 -18.15
CA HIS A 132 -23.49 3.76 -18.35
C HIS A 132 -24.49 2.63 -18.05
N ARG A 133 -24.03 1.38 -18.15
CA ARG A 133 -24.84 0.18 -17.88
C ARG A 133 -24.01 -0.88 -17.21
N ASN A 134 -24.59 -1.58 -16.27
CA ASN A 134 -23.98 -2.78 -15.68
C ASN A 134 -24.45 -4.00 -16.50
N ALA A 135 -23.69 -4.35 -17.54
CA ALA A 135 -24.00 -5.43 -18.47
C ALA A 135 -22.72 -6.20 -18.86
N PRO A 136 -22.87 -7.48 -19.26
CA PRO A 136 -21.74 -8.24 -19.78
C PRO A 136 -21.06 -7.49 -20.93
N GLY A 137 -19.72 -7.42 -20.87
CA GLY A 137 -18.90 -6.74 -21.90
C GLY A 137 -18.72 -5.22 -21.71
N ALA A 138 -19.50 -4.54 -20.88
CA ALA A 138 -19.42 -3.08 -20.76
C ALA A 138 -18.07 -2.57 -20.29
N LEU A 139 -17.40 -3.25 -19.37
CA LEU A 139 -16.04 -2.91 -18.96
C LEU A 139 -15.03 -3.20 -20.08
N LEU A 140 -15.20 -4.30 -20.81
CA LEU A 140 -14.34 -4.65 -21.95
C LEU A 140 -14.41 -3.56 -23.03
N GLU A 141 -15.60 -3.07 -23.37
CA GLU A 141 -15.80 -1.95 -24.29
C GLU A 141 -14.98 -0.72 -23.87
N ALA A 142 -15.09 -0.34 -22.60
CA ALA A 142 -14.35 0.81 -22.06
C ALA A 142 -12.83 0.62 -22.11
N LEU A 143 -12.32 -0.58 -21.79
CA LEU A 143 -10.90 -0.89 -21.83
C LEU A 143 -10.36 -1.05 -23.26
N SER A 144 -11.17 -1.50 -24.21
CA SER A 144 -10.80 -1.59 -25.63
C SER A 144 -10.42 -0.23 -26.19
N CYS A 145 -11.05 0.87 -25.73
CA CYS A 145 -10.66 2.21 -26.14
C CYS A 145 -9.20 2.57 -25.84
N LEU A 146 -8.66 2.04 -24.75
CA LEU A 146 -7.24 2.22 -24.39
C LEU A 146 -6.34 1.36 -25.28
N ALA A 147 -6.73 0.10 -25.47
CA ALA A 147 -5.96 -0.86 -26.27
C ALA A 147 -5.87 -0.40 -27.73
N GLU A 148 -6.96 0.08 -28.32
CA GLU A 148 -7.01 0.61 -29.71
C GLU A 148 -6.09 1.82 -29.90
N ARG A 149 -5.79 2.56 -28.85
CA ARG A 149 -4.85 3.69 -28.86
C ARG A 149 -3.43 3.29 -28.49
N GLY A 150 -3.16 2.00 -28.32
CA GLY A 150 -1.84 1.50 -27.92
C GLY A 150 -1.41 1.92 -26.50
N LEU A 151 -2.37 2.28 -25.64
CA LEU A 151 -2.10 2.74 -24.28
C LEU A 151 -2.03 1.55 -23.33
N ASN A 152 -0.90 1.40 -22.62
CA ASN A 152 -0.73 0.37 -21.60
C ASN A 152 -1.40 0.78 -20.29
N MET A 153 -2.21 -0.12 -19.74
CA MET A 153 -2.84 0.06 -18.44
C MET A 153 -1.97 -0.58 -17.36
N SER A 154 -1.36 0.23 -16.51
CA SER A 154 -0.49 -0.24 -15.41
C SER A 154 -1.23 -0.52 -14.10
N ARG A 155 -2.49 -0.06 -13.97
CA ARG A 155 -3.33 -0.33 -12.79
C ARG A 155 -4.81 -0.24 -13.12
N ILE A 156 -5.60 -1.12 -12.53
CA ILE A 156 -7.06 -1.00 -12.48
C ILE A 156 -7.57 -1.32 -11.07
N GLU A 157 -8.54 -0.53 -10.60
CA GLU A 157 -9.22 -0.74 -9.32
C GLU A 157 -10.68 -0.34 -9.48
N SER A 158 -11.59 -1.16 -9.00
CA SER A 158 -13.02 -0.84 -8.95
C SER A 158 -13.46 -0.56 -7.52
N ARG A 159 -14.35 0.41 -7.33
CA ARG A 159 -14.97 0.74 -6.04
C ARG A 159 -16.45 0.98 -6.22
N PRO A 160 -17.31 0.52 -5.27
CA PRO A 160 -18.72 0.88 -5.27
C PRO A 160 -18.90 2.39 -5.30
N SER A 161 -19.80 2.90 -6.15
CA SER A 161 -20.07 4.33 -6.28
C SER A 161 -20.71 4.93 -5.02
N LYS A 162 -21.37 4.09 -4.21
CA LYS A 162 -22.22 4.44 -3.06
C LYS A 162 -23.46 5.27 -3.43
N ARG A 163 -23.79 5.39 -4.69
CA ARG A 163 -25.01 6.05 -5.16
C ARG A 163 -26.14 5.04 -5.32
N GLU A 164 -25.86 3.96 -6.06
CA GLU A 164 -26.80 2.88 -6.31
C GLU A 164 -26.10 1.51 -6.13
N PHE A 165 -26.90 0.49 -5.77
CA PHE A 165 -26.39 -0.88 -5.65
C PHE A 165 -26.00 -1.42 -7.02
N GLY A 166 -24.79 -1.97 -7.12
CA GLY A 166 -24.26 -2.52 -8.36
C GLY A 166 -23.53 -1.49 -9.26
N GLU A 167 -23.52 -0.20 -8.91
CA GLU A 167 -22.70 0.79 -9.59
C GLU A 167 -21.27 0.82 -9.06
N TYR A 168 -20.30 0.88 -9.99
CA TYR A 168 -18.89 0.97 -9.71
C TYR A 168 -18.24 2.16 -10.39
N VAL A 169 -17.26 2.74 -9.72
CA VAL A 169 -16.29 3.67 -10.31
C VAL A 169 -14.99 2.91 -10.52
N PHE A 170 -14.48 2.94 -11.73
CA PHE A 170 -13.20 2.35 -12.11
C PHE A 170 -12.13 3.42 -12.08
N PHE A 171 -10.99 3.07 -11.49
CA PHE A 171 -9.80 3.91 -11.42
C PHE A 171 -8.69 3.19 -12.16
N VAL A 172 -8.20 3.82 -13.21
CA VAL A 172 -7.21 3.26 -14.12
C VAL A 172 -5.99 4.19 -14.17
N ASP A 173 -4.80 3.64 -14.06
CA ASP A 173 -3.57 4.33 -14.39
C ASP A 173 -3.07 3.82 -15.74
N VAL A 174 -2.78 4.76 -16.64
CA VAL A 174 -2.40 4.51 -18.02
C VAL A 174 -1.02 5.11 -18.25
N ASP A 175 -0.11 4.32 -18.80
CA ASP A 175 1.22 4.78 -19.17
C ASP A 175 1.13 5.62 -20.44
N LEU A 176 1.63 6.86 -20.38
CA LEU A 176 1.67 7.77 -21.51
C LEU A 176 2.99 7.62 -22.25
N PRO A 177 2.97 7.43 -23.58
CA PRO A 177 4.18 7.45 -24.38
C PRO A 177 4.86 8.83 -24.26
N SER A 178 6.17 8.85 -24.15
CA SER A 178 6.98 10.06 -23.93
C SER A 178 6.80 11.15 -24.99
N ASN A 179 6.17 10.83 -26.13
CA ASN A 179 6.02 11.72 -27.29
C ASN A 179 4.57 12.03 -27.67
N GLN A 180 3.58 11.63 -26.87
CA GLN A 180 2.15 11.89 -27.18
C GLN A 180 1.40 12.37 -25.92
N PRO A 181 1.48 13.66 -25.56
CA PRO A 181 0.71 14.20 -24.43
C PRO A 181 -0.81 14.23 -24.71
N ASP A 182 -1.24 14.16 -25.98
CA ASP A 182 -2.65 14.29 -26.42
C ASP A 182 -3.34 12.92 -26.67
N ALA A 183 -2.80 11.83 -26.16
CA ALA A 183 -3.32 10.47 -26.41
C ALA A 183 -4.57 10.10 -25.56
N LEU A 184 -5.07 11.01 -24.72
CA LEU A 184 -6.27 10.79 -23.87
C LEU A 184 -7.45 11.64 -24.29
#